data_3083f8c90f3180209d53a7e92157b5dc
#
_entry.id   3083f8c90f3180209d53a7e92157b5dc
#
_cell.length_a   1.000
_cell.length_b   1.000
_cell.length_c   1.000
_cell.angle_alpha   90.00
_cell.angle_beta   90.00
_cell.angle_gamma   90.00
#
_symmetry.space_group_name_H-M   'P 1'
#
loop_
_entity.id
_entity.type
_entity.pdbx_description
1 polymer ?
#
loop_
_entity_poly.entity_id
_entity_poly.type
_entity_poly.pdbx_seq_one_letter_code
_entity_poly.pdbx_strand_id
1 'polypeptide(L)'
;KGWTDALVSISQTNKKKGIEAAKALAGDVIDGAYAYQLGAVAFKPTWASGDSSFRTTREGAVSYFVGDNDNFDDLGFAIGNKADPVTGERSPWKKSWFDRSVMRLDGNTATVQGLMYTKDEAGNVGYVDKTWGYQKDDDGTVRIVLHHSSSPYESVDDPDELKNRKIDNRGFDPANRIKRKEVKAAQTAWTSALVNISQTYKDEGFDAAKALTGDVIDGAYDYQAGPVAFKPTWAFGDTTFRTGRRGAVSYFIGGDKRFDDLGFAIGNKPDSETGKRSPWATAWTENAVIRLDGDTATSMGWMYSKDEDGNVSKVDKTWTWRKDDDGNLRIVVHHSSTPYG
;
A
#
# COMPACT_ATOMS: atom_id res chain seq x y z
N LYS A 1 -16.41 1.83 -7.67
CA LYS A 1 -17.08 2.57 -8.76
C LYS A 1 -17.17 4.07 -8.43
N GLY A 2 -17.74 4.47 -7.28
CA GLY A 2 -17.91 5.88 -6.93
C GLY A 2 -16.61 6.71 -6.99
N TRP A 3 -15.51 6.19 -6.45
CA TRP A 3 -14.23 6.89 -6.46
C TRP A 3 -13.63 7.04 -7.88
N THR A 4 -13.69 6.00 -8.71
CA THR A 4 -13.21 6.05 -10.11
C THR A 4 -14.05 6.99 -10.97
N ASP A 5 -15.37 7.05 -10.73
CA ASP A 5 -16.26 7.98 -11.42
C ASP A 5 -15.98 9.43 -10.98
N ALA A 6 -15.70 9.66 -9.69
CA ALA A 6 -15.31 10.97 -9.16
C ALA A 6 -14.00 11.49 -9.77
N LEU A 7 -12.99 10.62 -9.92
CA LEU A 7 -11.72 10.96 -10.58
C LEU A 7 -11.94 11.53 -11.99
N VAL A 8 -12.74 10.84 -12.80
CA VAL A 8 -13.08 11.29 -14.15
C VAL A 8 -13.87 12.60 -14.13
N SER A 9 -14.82 12.73 -13.18
CA SER A 9 -15.64 13.94 -13.03
C SER A 9 -14.80 15.18 -12.70
N ILE A 10 -13.82 15.05 -11.79
CA ILE A 10 -12.90 16.13 -11.45
C ILE A 10 -12.09 16.55 -12.70
N SER A 11 -11.54 15.57 -13.43
CA SER A 11 -10.77 15.83 -14.66
C SER A 11 -11.58 16.56 -15.72
N GLN A 12 -12.80 16.09 -15.98
CA GLN A 12 -13.70 16.71 -16.96
C GLN A 12 -14.21 18.10 -16.51
N THR A 13 -14.34 18.31 -15.18
CA THR A 13 -14.68 19.63 -14.62
C THR A 13 -13.53 20.60 -14.82
N ASN A 14 -12.29 20.19 -14.58
CA ASN A 14 -11.12 21.02 -14.85
C ASN A 14 -11.07 21.45 -16.32
N LYS A 15 -11.25 20.51 -17.24
CA LYS A 15 -11.27 20.80 -18.70
C LYS A 15 -12.34 21.82 -19.09
N LYS A 16 -13.55 21.72 -18.52
CA LYS A 16 -14.71 22.52 -18.93
C LYS A 16 -14.85 23.84 -18.18
N LYS A 17 -14.44 23.90 -16.91
CA LYS A 17 -14.73 25.00 -16.00
C LYS A 17 -13.49 25.57 -15.28
N GLY A 18 -12.31 24.97 -15.53
CA GLY A 18 -11.03 25.39 -14.95
C GLY A 18 -10.77 24.83 -13.54
N ILE A 19 -9.59 25.22 -13.04
CA ILE A 19 -8.97 24.64 -11.84
C ILE A 19 -9.79 24.88 -10.56
N GLU A 20 -10.37 26.07 -10.39
CA GLU A 20 -11.15 26.41 -9.20
C GLU A 20 -12.41 25.54 -9.05
N ALA A 21 -13.09 25.28 -10.16
CA ALA A 21 -14.26 24.39 -10.16
C ALA A 21 -13.87 22.93 -9.89
N ALA A 22 -12.72 22.49 -10.39
CA ALA A 22 -12.17 21.16 -10.11
C ALA A 22 -11.76 21.03 -8.64
N LYS A 23 -11.17 22.08 -8.06
CA LYS A 23 -10.75 22.13 -6.65
C LYS A 23 -11.94 22.05 -5.69
N ALA A 24 -13.01 22.79 -6.00
CA ALA A 24 -14.26 22.72 -5.25
C ALA A 24 -14.85 21.30 -5.28
N LEU A 25 -14.97 20.70 -6.48
CA LEU A 25 -15.49 19.34 -6.63
C LEU A 25 -14.60 18.30 -5.94
N ALA A 26 -13.27 18.44 -6.00
CA ALA A 26 -12.35 17.55 -5.29
C ALA A 26 -12.51 17.65 -3.77
N GLY A 27 -12.74 18.87 -3.26
CA GLY A 27 -13.08 19.09 -1.86
C GLY A 27 -14.33 18.34 -1.43
N ASP A 28 -15.42 18.49 -2.18
CA ASP A 28 -16.69 17.78 -1.92
C ASP A 28 -16.54 16.26 -1.95
N VAL A 29 -15.79 15.74 -2.92
CA VAL A 29 -15.49 14.29 -3.04
C VAL A 29 -14.69 13.80 -1.82
N ILE A 30 -13.69 14.56 -1.39
CA ILE A 30 -12.87 14.20 -0.23
C ILE A 30 -13.71 14.23 1.04
N ASP A 31 -14.51 15.26 1.25
CA ASP A 31 -15.37 15.38 2.43
C ASP A 31 -16.43 14.28 2.50
N GLY A 32 -16.95 13.85 1.34
CA GLY A 32 -17.92 12.75 1.26
C GLY A 32 -17.30 11.35 1.38
N ALA A 33 -16.11 11.14 0.84
CA ALA A 33 -15.52 9.81 0.71
C ALA A 33 -14.48 9.46 1.78
N TYR A 34 -13.75 10.45 2.32
CA TYR A 34 -12.66 10.22 3.28
C TYR A 34 -13.05 10.61 4.70
N ALA A 35 -12.36 10.03 5.67
CA ALA A 35 -12.64 10.21 7.09
C ALA A 35 -11.81 11.33 7.74
N TYR A 36 -11.41 12.40 7.01
CA TYR A 36 -10.59 13.48 7.57
C TYR A 36 -11.27 14.24 8.71
N GLN A 37 -12.59 14.31 8.72
CA GLN A 37 -13.37 14.87 9.82
C GLN A 37 -13.32 14.03 11.10
N LEU A 38 -12.93 12.76 11.00
CA LEU A 38 -12.76 11.85 12.14
C LEU A 38 -11.31 11.74 12.60
N GLY A 39 -10.38 12.42 11.92
CA GLY A 39 -8.94 12.41 12.21
C GLY A 39 -8.07 12.17 10.99
N ALA A 40 -6.77 11.96 11.21
CA ALA A 40 -5.82 11.74 10.13
C ALA A 40 -6.16 10.48 9.32
N VAL A 41 -6.16 10.60 8.00
CA VAL A 41 -6.29 9.47 7.08
C VAL A 41 -4.89 8.99 6.68
N ALA A 42 -4.69 7.68 6.64
CA ALA A 42 -3.46 7.09 6.14
C ALA A 42 -3.47 7.13 4.60
N PHE A 43 -3.02 8.26 4.03
CA PHE A 43 -2.99 8.42 2.57
C PHE A 43 -1.56 8.60 2.05
N LYS A 44 -1.09 7.61 1.27
CA LYS A 44 0.13 7.67 0.45
C LYS A 44 -0.26 7.68 -1.02
N PRO A 45 -0.15 8.83 -1.69
CA PRO A 45 -0.41 8.97 -3.12
C PRO A 45 0.65 8.33 -4.01
N THR A 46 0.32 8.08 -5.29
CA THR A 46 1.24 7.51 -6.27
C THR A 46 2.39 8.45 -6.60
N TRP A 47 2.09 9.71 -6.91
CA TRP A 47 3.05 10.69 -7.44
C TRP A 47 3.66 11.60 -6.36
N ALA A 48 3.42 11.32 -5.09
CA ALA A 48 4.04 12.06 -4.01
C ALA A 48 5.41 11.49 -3.62
N SER A 49 6.38 12.35 -3.40
CA SER A 49 7.77 11.99 -3.08
C SER A 49 8.32 12.84 -1.93
N GLY A 50 9.52 12.49 -1.45
CA GLY A 50 10.23 13.22 -0.40
C GLY A 50 9.49 13.27 0.93
N ASP A 51 9.67 14.35 1.66
CA ASP A 51 9.07 14.59 2.99
C ASP A 51 7.55 14.75 2.94
N SER A 52 7.03 15.12 1.77
CA SER A 52 5.59 15.26 1.51
C SER A 52 4.92 14.02 0.94
N SER A 53 5.50 12.82 1.11
CA SER A 53 4.92 11.59 0.54
C SER A 53 3.56 11.19 1.12
N PHE A 54 3.23 11.62 2.33
CA PHE A 54 2.00 11.23 3.02
C PHE A 54 1.04 12.42 3.17
N ARG A 55 -0.23 12.23 2.80
CA ARG A 55 -1.30 13.23 2.84
C ARG A 55 -2.26 12.92 3.99
N THR A 56 -1.81 13.18 5.23
CA THR A 56 -2.59 12.86 6.45
C THR A 56 -3.67 13.88 6.76
N THR A 57 -3.72 14.99 6.02
CA THR A 57 -4.69 16.09 6.16
C THR A 57 -5.57 16.23 4.92
N ARG A 58 -6.76 16.81 5.11
CA ARG A 58 -7.70 17.14 4.01
C ARG A 58 -7.04 18.04 2.97
N GLU A 59 -6.31 19.07 3.41
CA GLU A 59 -5.62 20.01 2.51
C GLU A 59 -4.63 19.28 1.62
N GLY A 60 -3.76 18.44 2.19
CA GLY A 60 -2.81 17.67 1.43
C GLY A 60 -3.46 16.69 0.44
N ALA A 61 -4.65 16.15 0.77
CA ALA A 61 -5.39 15.30 -0.16
C ALA A 61 -5.99 16.09 -1.32
N VAL A 62 -6.57 17.26 -1.07
CA VAL A 62 -7.07 18.17 -2.14
C VAL A 62 -5.94 18.57 -3.05
N SER A 63 -4.81 19.01 -2.48
CA SER A 63 -3.60 19.36 -3.23
C SER A 63 -3.15 18.22 -4.15
N TYR A 64 -3.04 17.01 -3.64
CA TYR A 64 -2.64 15.87 -4.47
C TYR A 64 -3.56 15.64 -5.68
N PHE A 65 -4.88 15.78 -5.49
CA PHE A 65 -5.82 15.52 -6.58
C PHE A 65 -5.87 16.63 -7.61
N VAL A 66 -5.69 17.89 -7.23
CA VAL A 66 -5.89 19.01 -8.15
C VAL A 66 -4.61 19.82 -8.41
N GLY A 67 -3.62 19.75 -7.51
CA GLY A 67 -2.45 20.64 -7.53
C GLY A 67 -2.78 22.02 -6.97
N ASP A 68 -2.03 23.04 -7.39
CA ASP A 68 -2.26 24.44 -7.09
C ASP A 68 -2.29 24.74 -5.57
N ASN A 69 -1.24 24.30 -4.86
CA ASN A 69 -1.04 24.57 -3.44
C ASN A 69 0.45 24.75 -3.13
N ASP A 70 0.82 25.91 -2.61
CA ASP A 70 2.23 26.30 -2.36
C ASP A 70 2.93 25.42 -1.29
N ASN A 71 2.17 24.70 -0.45
CA ASN A 71 2.72 23.82 0.58
C ASN A 71 3.07 22.42 0.06
N PHE A 72 2.65 22.09 -1.17
CA PHE A 72 2.85 20.77 -1.79
C PHE A 72 3.20 20.92 -3.27
N ASP A 73 4.24 20.28 -3.70
CA ASP A 73 4.65 20.24 -5.11
C ASP A 73 3.85 19.15 -5.87
N ASP A 74 2.52 19.29 -5.87
CA ASP A 74 1.62 18.31 -6.45
C ASP A 74 1.25 18.63 -7.88
N LEU A 75 1.35 17.64 -8.77
CA LEU A 75 0.97 17.75 -10.18
C LEU A 75 -0.55 17.74 -10.42
N GLY A 76 -1.36 17.37 -9.43
CA GLY A 76 -2.80 17.18 -9.57
C GLY A 76 -3.17 15.88 -10.31
N PHE A 77 -3.22 14.78 -9.61
CA PHE A 77 -3.53 13.46 -10.18
C PHE A 77 -4.91 13.40 -10.84
N ALA A 78 -5.90 14.06 -10.25
CA ALA A 78 -7.28 13.98 -10.74
C ALA A 78 -7.58 14.87 -11.94
N ILE A 79 -6.72 15.83 -12.29
CA ILE A 79 -6.98 16.73 -13.43
C ILE A 79 -6.52 16.17 -14.77
N GLY A 80 -5.83 15.03 -14.80
CA GLY A 80 -5.42 14.36 -16.04
C GLY A 80 -4.10 13.63 -15.90
N ASN A 81 -3.65 13.03 -16.99
CA ASN A 81 -2.36 12.36 -17.08
C ASN A 81 -1.20 13.34 -16.80
N LYS A 82 0.02 12.85 -16.61
CA LYS A 82 1.22 13.71 -16.55
C LYS A 82 1.30 14.57 -17.84
N ALA A 83 1.85 15.75 -17.68
CA ALA A 83 2.09 16.60 -18.84
C ALA A 83 3.01 15.90 -19.84
N ASP A 84 2.69 16.03 -21.10
CA ASP A 84 3.57 15.60 -22.18
C ASP A 84 4.89 16.40 -22.09
N PRO A 85 6.05 15.74 -22.09
CA PRO A 85 7.33 16.42 -21.87
C PRO A 85 7.74 17.38 -23.01
N VAL A 86 7.11 17.25 -24.17
CA VAL A 86 7.40 18.09 -25.36
C VAL A 86 6.44 19.28 -25.43
N THR A 87 5.13 19.03 -25.26
CA THR A 87 4.10 20.06 -25.43
C THR A 87 3.72 20.75 -24.13
N GLY A 88 4.01 20.15 -22.98
CA GLY A 88 3.54 20.62 -21.69
C GLY A 88 2.04 20.41 -21.44
N GLU A 89 1.30 19.85 -22.40
CA GLU A 89 -0.14 19.64 -22.31
C GLU A 89 -0.48 18.38 -21.51
N ARG A 90 -1.60 18.42 -20.80
CA ARG A 90 -2.13 17.29 -20.03
C ARG A 90 -3.39 16.75 -20.71
N SER A 91 -3.45 15.43 -20.87
CA SER A 91 -4.64 14.76 -21.39
C SER A 91 -5.60 14.42 -20.25
N PRO A 92 -6.86 14.94 -20.28
CA PRO A 92 -7.84 14.67 -19.23
C PRO A 92 -8.24 13.20 -19.15
N TRP A 93 -8.58 12.73 -17.94
CA TRP A 93 -9.11 11.38 -17.76
C TRP A 93 -10.49 11.23 -18.40
N LYS A 94 -10.63 10.19 -19.23
CA LYS A 94 -11.87 9.82 -19.93
C LYS A 94 -12.58 8.66 -19.28
N LYS A 95 -11.82 7.71 -18.73
CA LYS A 95 -12.35 6.50 -18.08
C LYS A 95 -11.43 6.07 -16.94
N SER A 96 -12.02 5.54 -15.86
CA SER A 96 -11.27 4.84 -14.82
C SER A 96 -12.05 3.62 -14.34
N TRP A 97 -11.35 2.55 -14.02
CA TRP A 97 -11.94 1.31 -13.48
C TRP A 97 -11.00 0.66 -12.50
N PHE A 98 -11.51 -0.32 -11.77
CA PHE A 98 -10.75 -1.00 -10.73
C PHE A 98 -10.95 -2.51 -10.85
N ASP A 99 -9.84 -3.24 -10.93
CA ASP A 99 -9.79 -4.70 -10.88
C ASP A 99 -9.34 -5.13 -9.49
N ARG A 100 -10.27 -5.81 -8.80
CA ARG A 100 -10.08 -6.22 -7.41
C ARG A 100 -9.32 -7.53 -7.34
N SER A 101 -8.20 -7.55 -6.59
CA SER A 101 -7.46 -8.76 -6.25
C SER A 101 -8.02 -9.43 -5.00
N VAL A 102 -8.28 -8.64 -3.95
CA VAL A 102 -8.78 -9.14 -2.67
C VAL A 102 -9.72 -8.12 -2.03
N MET A 103 -10.73 -8.61 -1.33
CA MET A 103 -11.56 -7.84 -0.39
C MET A 103 -11.65 -8.63 0.92
N ARG A 104 -11.43 -7.95 2.02
CA ARG A 104 -11.59 -8.47 3.37
C ARG A 104 -12.58 -7.59 4.12
N LEU A 105 -13.50 -8.21 4.85
CA LEU A 105 -14.48 -7.54 5.70
C LEU A 105 -14.22 -7.94 7.15
N ASP A 106 -14.01 -6.96 8.02
CA ASP A 106 -13.72 -7.16 9.44
C ASP A 106 -14.64 -6.23 10.27
N GLY A 107 -15.84 -6.71 10.59
CA GLY A 107 -16.84 -5.95 11.34
C GLY A 107 -17.29 -4.68 10.64
N ASN A 108 -16.96 -3.51 11.20
CA ASN A 108 -17.26 -2.19 10.64
C ASN A 108 -16.16 -1.66 9.70
N THR A 109 -15.11 -2.45 9.45
CA THR A 109 -14.02 -2.10 8.54
C THR A 109 -13.99 -3.01 7.31
N ALA A 110 -13.40 -2.52 6.23
CA ALA A 110 -13.16 -3.31 5.03
C ALA A 110 -11.82 -2.90 4.41
N THR A 111 -11.14 -3.86 3.81
CA THR A 111 -9.94 -3.60 3.00
C THR A 111 -10.13 -4.14 1.60
N VAL A 112 -9.73 -3.35 0.62
CA VAL A 112 -9.73 -3.74 -0.80
C VAL A 112 -8.37 -3.47 -1.39
N GLN A 113 -7.83 -4.43 -2.12
CA GLN A 113 -6.57 -4.31 -2.84
C GLN A 113 -6.71 -4.78 -4.29
N GLY A 114 -6.04 -4.12 -5.22
CA GLY A 114 -6.09 -4.45 -6.64
C GLY A 114 -5.42 -3.39 -7.50
N LEU A 115 -5.68 -3.42 -8.80
CA LEU A 115 -5.19 -2.45 -9.78
C LEU A 115 -6.28 -1.44 -10.14
N MET A 116 -5.91 -0.17 -10.17
CA MET A 116 -6.76 0.89 -10.70
C MET A 116 -6.19 1.37 -12.03
N TYR A 117 -7.02 1.34 -13.03
CA TYR A 117 -6.72 1.79 -14.39
C TYR A 117 -7.31 3.16 -14.66
N THR A 118 -6.59 3.91 -15.46
CA THR A 118 -7.05 5.18 -16.02
C THR A 118 -6.79 5.19 -17.53
N LYS A 119 -7.74 5.75 -18.28
CA LYS A 119 -7.58 6.03 -19.71
C LYS A 119 -7.84 7.51 -19.93
N ASP A 120 -6.90 8.20 -20.58
CA ASP A 120 -7.04 9.60 -20.93
C ASP A 120 -7.76 9.81 -22.29
N GLU A 121 -8.02 11.06 -22.68
CA GLU A 121 -8.66 11.39 -23.94
C GLU A 121 -7.78 11.10 -25.17
N ALA A 122 -6.46 11.12 -25.01
CA ALA A 122 -5.52 10.74 -26.06
C ALA A 122 -5.49 9.22 -26.30
N GLY A 123 -6.12 8.43 -25.40
CA GLY A 123 -6.21 6.99 -25.52
C GLY A 123 -5.17 6.23 -24.71
N ASN A 124 -4.25 6.90 -24.02
CA ASN A 124 -3.23 6.27 -23.19
C ASN A 124 -3.88 5.60 -21.97
N VAL A 125 -3.48 4.37 -21.69
CA VAL A 125 -3.92 3.60 -20.53
C VAL A 125 -2.75 3.44 -19.57
N GLY A 126 -2.98 3.84 -18.31
CA GLY A 126 -2.06 3.62 -17.22
C GLY A 126 -2.74 2.89 -16.07
N TYR A 127 -1.96 2.29 -15.16
CA TYR A 127 -2.49 1.66 -13.97
C TYR A 127 -1.56 1.86 -12.78
N VAL A 128 -2.14 1.71 -11.59
CA VAL A 128 -1.47 1.83 -10.29
C VAL A 128 -1.96 0.76 -9.33
N ASP A 129 -1.09 0.31 -8.43
CA ASP A 129 -1.47 -0.53 -7.32
C ASP A 129 -2.29 0.28 -6.32
N LYS A 130 -3.39 -0.28 -5.84
CA LYS A 130 -4.27 0.37 -4.88
C LYS A 130 -4.60 -0.51 -3.70
N THR A 131 -4.52 0.08 -2.53
CA THR A 131 -5.08 -0.46 -1.30
C THR A 131 -5.95 0.59 -0.65
N TRP A 132 -7.24 0.28 -0.44
CA TRP A 132 -8.16 1.08 0.34
C TRP A 132 -8.56 0.34 1.61
N GLY A 133 -8.54 1.06 2.73
CA GLY A 133 -9.21 0.69 3.96
C GLY A 133 -10.42 1.58 4.17
N TYR A 134 -11.52 0.98 4.49
CA TYR A 134 -12.79 1.65 4.76
C TYR A 134 -13.21 1.40 6.20
N GLN A 135 -13.87 2.38 6.78
CA GLN A 135 -14.54 2.29 8.06
C GLN A 135 -15.97 2.78 7.92
N LYS A 136 -16.90 2.06 8.51
CA LYS A 136 -18.28 2.51 8.67
C LYS A 136 -18.34 3.38 9.92
N ASP A 137 -18.76 4.64 9.79
CA ASP A 137 -18.94 5.56 10.91
C ASP A 137 -20.24 5.28 11.68
N ASP A 138 -20.48 6.04 12.74
CA ASP A 138 -21.65 5.87 13.61
C ASP A 138 -22.97 6.16 12.88
N ASP A 139 -22.95 6.97 11.81
CA ASP A 139 -24.10 7.26 10.96
C ASP A 139 -24.33 6.17 9.90
N GLY A 140 -23.49 5.15 9.86
CA GLY A 140 -23.54 4.08 8.87
C GLY A 140 -22.88 4.43 7.54
N THR A 141 -22.25 5.60 7.40
CA THR A 141 -21.54 6.01 6.19
C THR A 141 -20.17 5.32 6.11
N VAL A 142 -19.86 4.78 4.94
CA VAL A 142 -18.56 4.12 4.68
C VAL A 142 -17.56 5.16 4.19
N ARG A 143 -16.46 5.33 4.92
CA ARG A 143 -15.42 6.32 4.63
C ARG A 143 -14.05 5.68 4.47
N ILE A 144 -13.23 6.28 3.61
CA ILE A 144 -11.84 5.86 3.39
C ILE A 144 -10.99 6.37 4.56
N VAL A 145 -10.35 5.44 5.27
CA VAL A 145 -9.40 5.69 6.38
C VAL A 145 -7.96 5.35 5.99
N LEU A 146 -7.81 4.54 4.95
CA LEU A 146 -6.54 4.17 4.34
C LEU A 146 -6.66 4.26 2.82
N HIS A 147 -5.69 4.93 2.19
CA HIS A 147 -5.51 4.95 0.74
C HIS A 147 -4.01 4.88 0.44
N HIS A 148 -3.54 3.72 0.06
CA HIS A 148 -2.17 3.56 -0.43
C HIS A 148 -2.20 3.32 -1.94
N SER A 149 -1.44 4.09 -2.66
CA SER A 149 -1.29 3.97 -4.10
C SER A 149 0.18 4.05 -4.50
N SER A 150 0.59 3.16 -5.39
CA SER A 150 1.96 3.11 -5.89
C SER A 150 2.00 2.82 -7.39
N SER A 151 3.09 3.21 -8.04
CA SER A 151 3.39 2.69 -9.37
C SER A 151 3.76 1.22 -9.26
N PRO A 152 3.46 0.39 -10.25
CA PRO A 152 3.97 -0.96 -10.33
C PRO A 152 5.49 -0.96 -10.24
N TYR A 153 6.04 -2.00 -9.63
CA TYR A 153 7.49 -2.14 -9.47
C TYR A 153 8.20 -2.27 -10.82
N GLU A 154 7.59 -2.99 -11.74
CA GLU A 154 7.96 -3.08 -13.14
C GLU A 154 6.70 -2.96 -14.01
N SER A 155 6.82 -2.43 -15.24
CA SER A 155 5.70 -2.37 -16.18
C SER A 155 5.35 -3.77 -16.69
N VAL A 156 4.06 -4.11 -16.70
CA VAL A 156 3.54 -5.37 -17.27
C VAL A 156 2.94 -5.06 -18.63
N ASP A 157 3.26 -5.87 -19.64
CA ASP A 157 2.80 -5.67 -21.01
C ASP A 157 1.33 -6.05 -21.24
N ASP A 158 0.70 -6.83 -20.33
CA ASP A 158 -0.72 -7.20 -20.42
C ASP A 158 -1.40 -7.29 -19.04
N PRO A 159 -2.42 -6.43 -18.76
CA PRO A 159 -3.09 -6.34 -17.46
C PRO A 159 -4.35 -7.19 -17.28
N ASP A 160 -4.72 -8.11 -18.19
CA ASP A 160 -6.08 -8.68 -18.23
C ASP A 160 -6.39 -9.89 -17.31
N GLU A 161 -5.44 -10.37 -16.44
CA GLU A 161 -5.65 -11.62 -15.67
C GLU A 161 -5.81 -11.53 -14.15
N LEU A 162 -6.41 -10.50 -13.57
CA LEU A 162 -6.74 -10.52 -12.14
C LEU A 162 -8.13 -11.10 -11.87
N LYS A 163 -8.20 -12.41 -11.58
CA LYS A 163 -9.46 -13.12 -11.27
C LYS A 163 -9.95 -12.87 -9.83
N ASN A 164 -11.25 -12.65 -9.68
CA ASN A 164 -12.01 -12.48 -8.44
C ASN A 164 -11.70 -13.54 -7.36
N ARG A 165 -11.27 -13.13 -6.15
CA ARG A 165 -11.03 -13.99 -4.99
C ARG A 165 -11.97 -13.71 -3.84
N LYS A 166 -12.07 -14.65 -2.88
CA LYS A 166 -13.08 -14.74 -1.81
C LYS A 166 -13.13 -13.54 -0.87
N ILE A 167 -14.34 -13.25 -0.39
CA ILE A 167 -14.65 -12.28 0.69
C ILE A 167 -14.57 -13.03 2.02
N ASP A 168 -13.78 -12.51 2.98
CA ASP A 168 -13.78 -12.96 4.38
C ASP A 168 -14.62 -12.00 5.22
N ASN A 169 -15.47 -12.53 6.11
CA ASN A 169 -16.45 -11.73 6.87
C ASN A 169 -16.39 -12.13 8.35
N ARG A 170 -15.78 -11.27 9.18
CA ARG A 170 -15.63 -11.47 10.64
C ARG A 170 -16.26 -10.35 11.43
N GLY A 171 -16.80 -10.70 12.62
CA GLY A 171 -17.44 -9.76 13.52
C GLY A 171 -16.46 -8.84 14.27
N PHE A 172 -16.98 -7.71 14.78
CA PHE A 172 -16.27 -6.75 15.65
C PHE A 172 -16.36 -7.17 17.13
N ASP A 173 -15.22 -7.16 17.86
CA ASP A 173 -15.18 -7.35 19.30
C ASP A 173 -14.64 -6.09 20.02
N PRO A 174 -15.49 -5.36 20.77
CA PRO A 174 -15.10 -4.14 21.48
C PRO A 174 -14.07 -4.34 22.60
N ALA A 175 -13.91 -5.56 23.11
CA ALA A 175 -12.97 -5.87 24.19
C ALA A 175 -11.51 -5.91 23.71
N ASN A 176 -11.28 -6.09 22.42
CA ASN A 176 -9.97 -6.29 21.81
C ASN A 176 -9.30 -5.00 21.28
N ARG A 177 -9.48 -3.87 21.97
CA ARG A 177 -8.88 -2.59 21.52
C ARG A 177 -7.37 -2.66 21.40
N ILE A 178 -6.86 -2.21 20.24
CA ILE A 178 -5.43 -2.08 19.99
C ILE A 178 -4.90 -0.75 20.54
N LYS A 179 -3.72 -0.78 21.16
CA LYS A 179 -3.03 0.39 21.68
C LYS A 179 -1.84 0.75 20.79
N ARG A 180 -1.51 2.04 20.69
CA ARG A 180 -0.36 2.52 19.90
C ARG A 180 0.97 1.82 20.25
N LYS A 181 1.19 1.48 21.53
CA LYS A 181 2.38 0.75 21.97
C LYS A 181 2.45 -0.68 21.39
N GLU A 182 1.31 -1.34 21.22
CA GLU A 182 1.23 -2.68 20.61
C GLU A 182 1.60 -2.63 19.13
N VAL A 183 1.12 -1.62 18.41
CA VAL A 183 1.50 -1.39 16.99
C VAL A 183 3.01 -1.18 16.86
N LYS A 184 3.60 -0.31 17.69
CA LYS A 184 5.05 -0.07 17.67
C LYS A 184 5.85 -1.32 18.00
N ALA A 185 5.40 -2.12 18.99
CA ALA A 185 6.04 -3.38 19.35
C ALA A 185 5.97 -4.40 18.19
N ALA A 186 4.82 -4.50 17.51
CA ALA A 186 4.65 -5.37 16.34
C ALA A 186 5.56 -4.94 15.17
N GLN A 187 5.71 -3.63 14.93
CA GLN A 187 6.65 -3.11 13.93
C GLN A 187 8.10 -3.46 14.27
N THR A 188 8.50 -3.29 15.53
CA THR A 188 9.86 -3.66 15.99
C THR A 188 10.08 -5.16 15.85
N ALA A 189 9.12 -5.99 16.24
CA ALA A 189 9.23 -7.45 16.10
C ALA A 189 9.37 -7.84 14.62
N TRP A 190 8.61 -7.21 13.73
CA TRP A 190 8.68 -7.48 12.29
C TRP A 190 10.04 -7.09 11.69
N THR A 191 10.58 -5.91 12.02
CA THR A 191 11.90 -5.47 11.53
C THR A 191 13.03 -6.32 12.09
N SER A 192 12.94 -6.76 13.36
CA SER A 192 13.89 -7.70 13.95
C SER A 192 13.83 -9.07 13.27
N ALA A 193 12.64 -9.57 12.95
CA ALA A 193 12.47 -10.83 12.24
C ALA A 193 13.09 -10.77 10.82
N LEU A 194 12.96 -9.64 10.12
CA LEU A 194 13.60 -9.43 8.82
C LEU A 194 15.12 -9.61 8.91
N VAL A 195 15.76 -8.98 9.90
CA VAL A 195 17.20 -9.09 10.14
C VAL A 195 17.57 -10.53 10.53
N ASN A 196 16.82 -11.15 11.43
CA ASN A 196 17.07 -12.52 11.87
C ASN A 196 17.02 -13.53 10.71
N ILE A 197 16.03 -13.41 9.81
CA ILE A 197 15.94 -14.26 8.61
C ILE A 197 17.19 -14.07 7.75
N SER A 198 17.64 -12.82 7.55
CA SER A 198 18.82 -12.51 6.75
C SER A 198 20.10 -13.11 7.34
N GLN A 199 20.28 -12.99 8.66
CA GLN A 199 21.43 -13.57 9.36
C GLN A 199 21.37 -15.11 9.38
N THR A 200 20.21 -15.71 9.62
CA THR A 200 20.02 -17.16 9.51
C THR A 200 20.34 -17.67 8.11
N TYR A 201 19.95 -16.93 7.06
CA TYR A 201 20.32 -17.29 5.69
C TYR A 201 21.85 -17.31 5.48
N LYS A 202 22.52 -16.29 6.01
CA LYS A 202 23.99 -16.16 5.93
C LYS A 202 24.72 -17.28 6.67
N ASP A 203 24.27 -17.59 7.90
CA ASP A 203 25.00 -18.45 8.83
C ASP A 203 24.61 -19.93 8.68
N GLU A 204 23.35 -20.23 8.37
CA GLU A 204 22.78 -21.59 8.39
C GLU A 204 22.18 -22.00 7.03
N GLY A 205 22.08 -21.07 6.07
CA GLY A 205 21.65 -21.34 4.70
C GLY A 205 20.14 -21.27 4.48
N PHE A 206 19.77 -21.64 3.24
CA PHE A 206 18.39 -21.45 2.72
C PHE A 206 17.31 -22.19 3.51
N ASP A 207 17.51 -23.45 3.85
CA ASP A 207 16.48 -24.27 4.48
C ASP A 207 16.14 -23.80 5.91
N ALA A 208 17.15 -23.42 6.68
CA ALA A 208 16.96 -22.83 8.01
C ALA A 208 16.23 -21.49 7.94
N ALA A 209 16.67 -20.60 7.06
CA ALA A 209 16.02 -19.30 6.84
C ALA A 209 14.59 -19.45 6.33
N LYS A 210 14.31 -20.45 5.48
CA LYS A 210 12.97 -20.75 4.98
C LYS A 210 12.03 -21.24 6.09
N ALA A 211 12.52 -22.10 6.97
CA ALA A 211 11.77 -22.55 8.14
C ALA A 211 11.42 -21.35 9.05
N LEU A 212 12.42 -20.54 9.41
CA LEU A 212 12.22 -19.32 10.20
C LEU A 212 11.25 -18.35 9.53
N THR A 213 11.35 -18.18 8.20
CA THR A 213 10.40 -17.33 7.44
C THR A 213 8.97 -17.87 7.57
N GLY A 214 8.78 -19.18 7.51
CA GLY A 214 7.48 -19.82 7.71
C GLY A 214 6.89 -19.48 9.07
N ASP A 215 7.68 -19.63 10.15
CA ASP A 215 7.27 -19.34 11.52
C ASP A 215 6.94 -17.85 11.71
N VAL A 216 7.74 -16.95 11.15
CA VAL A 216 7.50 -15.50 11.18
C VAL A 216 6.19 -15.14 10.46
N ILE A 217 5.93 -15.73 9.28
CA ILE A 217 4.69 -15.48 8.54
C ILE A 217 3.49 -16.00 9.32
N ASP A 218 3.57 -17.18 9.92
CA ASP A 218 2.48 -17.76 10.71
C ASP A 218 2.23 -16.98 12.02
N GLY A 219 3.29 -16.42 12.60
CA GLY A 219 3.19 -15.59 13.81
C GLY A 219 2.72 -14.16 13.58
N ALA A 220 3.09 -13.54 12.46
CA ALA A 220 2.85 -12.13 12.21
C ALA A 220 1.63 -11.84 11.33
N TYR A 221 1.26 -12.74 10.42
CA TYR A 221 0.20 -12.53 9.43
C TYR A 221 -1.03 -13.40 9.70
N ASP A 222 -2.19 -12.92 9.28
CA ASP A 222 -3.48 -13.58 9.53
C ASP A 222 -3.90 -14.55 8.40
N TYR A 223 -2.94 -15.27 7.78
CA TYR A 223 -3.24 -16.22 6.72
C TYR A 223 -4.04 -17.44 7.20
N GLN A 224 -3.98 -17.80 8.48
CA GLN A 224 -4.78 -18.86 9.08
C GLN A 224 -6.27 -18.53 9.04
N ALA A 225 -6.58 -17.25 9.16
CA ALA A 225 -7.94 -16.78 9.20
C ALA A 225 -8.51 -16.39 7.84
N GLY A 226 -7.67 -16.31 6.80
CA GLY A 226 -8.11 -15.98 5.45
C GLY A 226 -7.05 -15.26 4.62
N PRO A 227 -7.41 -14.74 3.45
CA PRO A 227 -6.48 -14.04 2.60
C PRO A 227 -6.02 -12.73 3.24
N VAL A 228 -4.72 -12.44 3.16
CA VAL A 228 -4.12 -11.16 3.57
C VAL A 228 -3.96 -10.28 2.33
N ALA A 229 -4.29 -9.01 2.46
CA ALA A 229 -4.04 -8.02 1.40
C ALA A 229 -2.56 -7.63 1.41
N PHE A 230 -1.74 -8.45 0.77
CA PHE A 230 -0.30 -8.22 0.71
C PHE A 230 0.16 -7.88 -0.71
N LYS A 231 0.63 -6.64 -0.90
CA LYS A 231 1.36 -6.15 -2.07
C LYS A 231 2.81 -5.88 -1.67
N PRO A 232 3.75 -6.77 -2.03
CA PRO A 232 5.17 -6.60 -1.74
C PRO A 232 5.84 -5.50 -2.58
N THR A 233 7.02 -5.03 -2.13
CA THR A 233 7.80 -3.99 -2.82
C THR A 233 8.28 -4.44 -4.20
N TRP A 234 8.88 -5.64 -4.29
CA TRP A 234 9.54 -6.16 -5.50
C TRP A 234 8.66 -7.10 -6.32
N ALA A 235 7.38 -7.22 -6.00
CA ALA A 235 6.48 -8.05 -6.77
C ALA A 235 5.84 -7.27 -7.93
N PHE A 236 5.69 -7.93 -9.06
CA PHE A 236 5.14 -7.37 -10.30
C PHE A 236 4.34 -8.43 -11.07
N GLY A 237 3.67 -8.00 -12.15
CA GLY A 237 2.91 -8.89 -13.04
C GLY A 237 1.71 -9.55 -12.34
N ASP A 238 1.31 -10.69 -12.85
CA ASP A 238 0.15 -11.47 -12.39
C ASP A 238 0.27 -11.93 -10.93
N THR A 239 1.50 -11.95 -10.41
CA THR A 239 1.80 -12.36 -9.05
C THR A 239 2.06 -11.19 -8.10
N THR A 240 1.68 -9.96 -8.47
CA THR A 240 1.89 -8.74 -7.64
C THR A 240 1.32 -8.89 -6.23
N PHE A 241 0.15 -9.52 -6.07
CA PHE A 241 -0.51 -9.65 -4.78
C PHE A 241 -0.32 -11.03 -4.17
N ARG A 242 0.20 -11.11 -2.95
CA ARG A 242 0.47 -12.34 -2.21
C ARG A 242 -0.63 -12.63 -1.20
N THR A 243 -1.82 -12.96 -1.70
CA THR A 243 -3.02 -13.17 -0.88
C THR A 243 -3.03 -14.48 -0.10
N GLY A 244 -2.09 -15.40 -0.38
CA GLY A 244 -1.92 -16.68 0.31
C GLY A 244 -0.55 -16.82 0.95
N ARG A 245 -0.46 -17.61 2.03
CA ARG A 245 0.76 -17.88 2.81
C ARG A 245 1.97 -18.27 1.95
N ARG A 246 1.78 -19.18 0.97
CA ARG A 246 2.86 -19.65 0.08
C ARG A 246 3.52 -18.49 -0.67
N GLY A 247 2.72 -17.56 -1.21
CA GLY A 247 3.23 -16.40 -1.93
C GLY A 247 3.96 -15.42 -1.00
N ALA A 248 3.54 -15.28 0.25
CA ALA A 248 4.25 -14.46 1.24
C ALA A 248 5.61 -15.08 1.60
N VAL A 249 5.66 -16.38 1.91
CA VAL A 249 6.93 -17.07 2.18
C VAL A 249 7.87 -16.95 0.99
N SER A 250 7.37 -17.18 -0.24
CA SER A 250 8.17 -17.02 -1.46
C SER A 250 8.77 -15.62 -1.56
N TYR A 251 7.97 -14.58 -1.35
CA TYR A 251 8.46 -13.21 -1.44
C TYR A 251 9.64 -12.92 -0.49
N PHE A 252 9.58 -13.41 0.75
CA PHE A 252 10.60 -13.14 1.75
C PHE A 252 11.87 -13.98 1.57
N ILE A 253 11.77 -15.24 1.12
CA ILE A 253 12.94 -16.14 1.02
C ILE A 253 13.34 -16.49 -0.41
N GLY A 254 12.45 -16.34 -1.39
CA GLY A 254 12.69 -16.81 -2.76
C GLY A 254 12.46 -18.32 -2.93
N GLY A 255 12.95 -18.86 -4.04
CA GLY A 255 13.05 -20.30 -4.30
C GLY A 255 11.72 -21.01 -4.72
N ASP A 256 10.62 -20.32 -4.84
CA ASP A 256 9.37 -20.86 -5.40
C ASP A 256 9.21 -20.46 -6.86
N LYS A 257 9.33 -21.44 -7.77
CA LYS A 257 9.29 -21.23 -9.22
C LYS A 257 8.00 -20.58 -9.75
N ARG A 258 6.92 -20.57 -8.94
CA ARG A 258 5.65 -19.95 -9.33
C ARG A 258 5.69 -18.43 -9.27
N PHE A 259 6.54 -17.87 -8.40
CA PHE A 259 6.54 -16.44 -8.11
C PHE A 259 7.78 -15.72 -8.60
N ASP A 260 8.87 -16.44 -8.88
CA ASP A 260 10.17 -15.90 -9.31
C ASP A 260 10.73 -14.79 -8.39
N ASP A 261 10.51 -14.96 -7.08
CA ASP A 261 10.89 -13.96 -6.08
C ASP A 261 12.39 -13.99 -5.77
N LEU A 262 12.99 -12.81 -5.62
CA LEU A 262 14.39 -12.65 -5.25
C LEU A 262 14.69 -12.95 -3.78
N GLY A 263 13.67 -13.02 -2.91
CA GLY A 263 13.83 -13.15 -1.47
C GLY A 263 14.20 -11.82 -0.79
N PHE A 264 13.20 -11.04 -0.40
CA PHE A 264 13.41 -9.73 0.24
C PHE A 264 14.12 -9.83 1.60
N ALA A 265 13.84 -10.90 2.36
CA ALA A 265 14.36 -11.04 3.72
C ALA A 265 15.82 -11.53 3.78
N ILE A 266 16.38 -12.06 2.70
CA ILE A 266 17.75 -12.59 2.73
C ILE A 266 18.83 -11.57 2.38
N GLY A 267 18.48 -10.30 2.24
CA GLY A 267 19.41 -9.21 2.02
C GLY A 267 18.96 -8.24 0.93
N ASN A 268 19.80 -7.29 0.58
CA ASN A 268 19.57 -6.34 -0.51
C ASN A 268 19.34 -7.03 -1.86
N LYS A 269 18.99 -6.29 -2.90
CA LYS A 269 18.96 -6.84 -4.26
C LYS A 269 20.33 -7.38 -4.64
N PRO A 270 20.37 -8.52 -5.36
CA PRO A 270 21.64 -8.99 -5.91
C PRO A 270 22.27 -7.92 -6.80
N ASP A 271 23.56 -7.75 -6.65
CA ASP A 271 24.37 -6.97 -7.58
C ASP A 271 24.28 -7.56 -9.00
N SER A 272 24.02 -6.72 -10.00
CA SER A 272 23.72 -7.18 -11.36
C SER A 272 24.91 -7.86 -12.07
N GLU A 273 26.14 -7.56 -11.65
CA GLU A 273 27.35 -8.10 -12.28
C GLU A 273 27.84 -9.35 -11.55
N THR A 274 27.81 -9.32 -10.23
CA THR A 274 28.44 -10.39 -9.39
C THR A 274 27.41 -11.38 -8.83
N GLY A 275 26.12 -11.05 -8.85
CA GLY A 275 25.05 -11.82 -8.20
C GLY A 275 25.15 -11.83 -6.67
N LYS A 276 26.09 -11.12 -6.07
CA LYS A 276 26.28 -11.07 -4.62
C LYS A 276 25.22 -10.21 -3.96
N ARG A 277 24.88 -10.58 -2.73
CA ARG A 277 23.95 -9.87 -1.86
C ARG A 277 24.59 -9.60 -0.52
N SER A 278 24.29 -8.44 0.05
CA SER A 278 24.69 -8.11 1.41
C SER A 278 23.49 -8.36 2.35
N PRO A 279 23.70 -9.13 3.44
CA PRO A 279 22.66 -9.41 4.41
C PRO A 279 22.19 -8.15 5.15
N TRP A 280 20.91 -8.14 5.58
CA TRP A 280 20.38 -7.07 6.44
C TRP A 280 21.02 -7.13 7.83
N ALA A 281 21.62 -6.03 8.26
CA ALA A 281 22.25 -5.87 9.57
C ALA A 281 21.30 -5.15 10.57
N THR A 282 20.52 -4.18 10.11
CA THR A 282 19.52 -3.47 10.92
C THR A 282 18.31 -3.08 10.09
N ALA A 283 17.15 -2.95 10.75
CA ALA A 283 15.97 -2.40 10.13
C ALA A 283 15.11 -1.64 11.17
N TRP A 284 14.43 -0.55 10.72
CA TRP A 284 13.59 0.27 11.60
C TRP A 284 12.44 0.92 10.81
N THR A 285 11.50 1.52 11.53
CA THR A 285 10.34 2.19 10.95
C THR A 285 10.20 3.61 11.47
N GLU A 286 9.70 4.50 10.62
CA GLU A 286 9.28 5.87 10.95
C GLU A 286 7.84 6.05 10.50
N ASN A 287 6.96 6.32 11.47
CA ASN A 287 5.53 6.45 11.19
C ASN A 287 5.14 7.89 10.86
N ALA A 288 4.53 8.11 9.69
CA ALA A 288 3.82 9.34 9.38
C ALA A 288 2.46 9.38 10.11
N VAL A 289 1.79 8.22 10.24
CA VAL A 289 0.53 8.09 10.95
C VAL A 289 0.38 6.71 11.56
N ILE A 290 -0.23 6.65 12.75
CA ILE A 290 -0.82 5.44 13.35
C ILE A 290 -2.26 5.79 13.72
N ARG A 291 -3.21 5.15 13.05
CA ARG A 291 -4.64 5.25 13.30
C ARG A 291 -5.10 4.02 14.10
N LEU A 292 -5.92 4.23 15.12
CA LEU A 292 -6.47 3.19 15.98
C LEU A 292 -7.98 3.20 15.85
N ASP A 293 -8.56 2.09 15.41
CA ASP A 293 -9.99 1.93 15.15
C ASP A 293 -10.52 0.69 15.88
N GLY A 294 -10.52 0.75 17.21
CA GLY A 294 -10.99 -0.35 18.07
C GLY A 294 -10.05 -1.55 18.06
N ASP A 295 -10.49 -2.66 17.49
CA ASP A 295 -9.77 -3.92 17.33
C ASP A 295 -8.89 -3.96 16.07
N THR A 296 -8.88 -2.88 15.29
CA THR A 296 -7.99 -2.69 14.15
C THR A 296 -7.06 -1.49 14.37
N ALA A 297 -5.92 -1.50 13.71
CA ALA A 297 -5.00 -0.37 13.67
C ALA A 297 -4.31 -0.31 12.30
N THR A 298 -4.13 0.90 11.79
CA THR A 298 -3.38 1.13 10.55
C THR A 298 -2.19 2.03 10.84
N SER A 299 -1.01 1.65 10.37
CA SER A 299 0.14 2.54 10.32
C SER A 299 0.63 2.74 8.90
N MET A 300 1.15 3.91 8.63
CA MET A 300 1.77 4.27 7.35
C MET A 300 3.01 5.12 7.62
N GLY A 301 4.07 4.88 6.84
CA GLY A 301 5.32 5.59 6.99
C GLY A 301 6.45 4.94 6.21
N TRP A 302 7.66 5.15 6.64
CA TRP A 302 8.86 4.59 6.05
C TRP A 302 9.36 3.36 6.82
N MET A 303 9.90 2.40 6.10
CA MET A 303 10.76 1.36 6.63
C MET A 303 12.13 1.46 5.98
N TYR A 304 13.14 1.40 6.80
CA TYR A 304 14.53 1.39 6.40
C TYR A 304 15.14 0.04 6.71
N SER A 305 16.03 -0.41 5.86
CA SER A 305 16.92 -1.54 6.11
C SER A 305 18.34 -1.17 5.71
N LYS A 306 19.30 -1.48 6.59
CA LYS A 306 20.73 -1.29 6.35
C LYS A 306 21.39 -2.65 6.24
N ASP A 307 22.15 -2.86 5.19
CA ASP A 307 22.93 -4.09 4.99
C ASP A 307 24.28 -4.05 5.71
N GLU A 308 25.02 -5.16 5.68
CA GLU A 308 26.36 -5.26 6.31
C GLU A 308 27.42 -4.37 5.63
N ASP A 309 27.25 -4.01 4.37
CA ASP A 309 28.13 -3.10 3.65
C ASP A 309 27.82 -1.62 3.96
N GLY A 310 26.78 -1.36 4.76
CA GLY A 310 26.41 -0.02 5.19
C GLY A 310 25.41 0.68 4.28
N ASN A 311 24.94 0.05 3.19
CA ASN A 311 23.94 0.64 2.29
C ASN A 311 22.57 0.66 2.96
N VAL A 312 21.86 1.78 2.83
CA VAL A 312 20.52 1.96 3.39
C VAL A 312 19.49 1.95 2.28
N SER A 313 18.52 1.04 2.40
CA SER A 313 17.34 0.99 1.55
C SER A 313 16.15 1.61 2.29
N LYS A 314 15.29 2.32 1.56
CA LYS A 314 14.10 2.99 2.04
C LYS A 314 12.89 2.54 1.21
N VAL A 315 11.82 2.13 1.88
CA VAL A 315 10.54 1.77 1.24
C VAL A 315 9.38 2.39 2.01
N ASP A 316 8.31 2.76 1.32
CA ASP A 316 7.08 3.09 2.01
C ASP A 316 6.37 1.82 2.49
N LYS A 317 5.73 1.92 3.64
CA LYS A 317 5.04 0.81 4.29
C LYS A 317 3.69 1.24 4.83
N THR A 318 2.71 0.42 4.52
CA THR A 318 1.40 0.48 5.16
C THR A 318 1.07 -0.90 5.71
N TRP A 319 0.76 -0.95 7.00
CA TRP A 319 0.22 -2.13 7.64
C TRP A 319 -1.13 -1.83 8.26
N THR A 320 -2.04 -2.79 8.17
CA THR A 320 -3.20 -2.85 9.06
C THR A 320 -3.11 -4.14 9.87
N TRP A 321 -3.30 -4.01 11.16
CA TRP A 321 -3.37 -5.11 12.11
C TRP A 321 -4.78 -5.27 12.65
N ARG A 322 -5.08 -6.48 13.04
CA ARG A 322 -6.19 -6.80 13.92
C ARG A 322 -5.73 -7.77 14.99
N LYS A 323 -6.46 -7.87 16.10
CA LYS A 323 -6.24 -8.91 17.09
C LYS A 323 -6.92 -10.20 16.64
N ASP A 324 -6.21 -11.33 16.80
CA ASP A 324 -6.82 -12.66 16.71
C ASP A 324 -7.60 -13.00 17.98
N ASP A 325 -8.19 -14.20 18.04
CA ASP A 325 -8.98 -14.65 19.19
C ASP A 325 -8.15 -14.83 20.48
N ASP A 326 -6.83 -14.99 20.33
CA ASP A 326 -5.86 -15.07 21.44
C ASP A 326 -5.33 -13.68 21.87
N GLY A 327 -5.76 -12.60 21.23
CA GLY A 327 -5.35 -11.22 21.49
C GLY A 327 -4.02 -10.82 20.86
N ASN A 328 -3.44 -11.64 19.97
CA ASN A 328 -2.22 -11.31 19.26
C ASN A 328 -2.51 -10.40 18.05
N LEU A 329 -1.61 -9.46 17.80
CA LEU A 329 -1.69 -8.61 16.60
C LEU A 329 -1.26 -9.39 15.35
N ARG A 330 -2.17 -9.46 14.37
CA ARG A 330 -1.94 -10.09 13.07
C ARG A 330 -2.05 -9.07 11.95
N ILE A 331 -1.14 -9.13 11.01
CA ILE A 331 -1.17 -8.29 9.79
C ILE A 331 -2.23 -8.82 8.85
N VAL A 332 -3.19 -7.97 8.51
CA VAL A 332 -4.26 -8.25 7.54
C VAL A 332 -4.08 -7.46 6.24
N VAL A 333 -3.32 -6.36 6.30
CA VAL A 333 -2.88 -5.56 5.15
C VAL A 333 -1.39 -5.32 5.26
N HIS A 334 -0.66 -5.52 4.16
CA HIS A 334 0.72 -5.10 3.99
C HIS A 334 0.88 -4.57 2.56
N HIS A 335 0.99 -3.27 2.41
CA HIS A 335 1.35 -2.65 1.15
C HIS A 335 2.71 -1.99 1.28
N SER A 336 3.62 -2.33 0.38
CA SER A 336 4.95 -1.76 0.34
C SER A 336 5.34 -1.42 -1.10
N SER A 337 6.01 -0.28 -1.27
CA SER A 337 6.53 0.16 -2.56
C SER A 337 7.85 0.91 -2.41
N THR A 338 8.55 1.09 -3.52
CA THR A 338 9.68 2.01 -3.60
C THR A 338 9.16 3.44 -3.58
N PRO A 339 9.91 4.41 -3.01
CA PRO A 339 9.59 5.81 -3.14
C PRO A 339 9.42 6.19 -4.61
N TYR A 340 8.45 7.05 -4.88
CA TYR A 340 8.31 7.67 -6.19
C TYR A 340 9.40 8.73 -6.35
N GLY A 341 10.20 8.65 -7.39
CA GLY A 341 11.26 9.60 -7.68
C GLY A 341 11.66 9.58 -9.15
#